data_b11b07bdd3b4992c4d85217bc493d633
#
_entry.id   b11b07bdd3b4992c4d85217bc493d633
#
_cell.length_a   1.000
_cell.length_b   1.000
_cell.length_c   1.000
_cell.angle_alpha   90.00
_cell.angle_beta   90.00
_cell.angle_gamma   90.00
#
_symmetry.space_group_name_H-M   'P 1'
#
loop_
_entity.id
_entity.type
_entity.pdbx_description
1 polymer ?
#
loop_
_entity_poly.entity_id
_entity_poly.type
_entity_poly.pdbx_seq_one_letter_code
_entity_poly.pdbx_strand_id
1 'polypeptide(L)'
;MSYYVVTGAAGFIGSKLVEALNRRGISEIIAVDNLHQADKFKNLAGCEIADYLDQAEFLEEIDDLEIEAVFHQGANSNTMATDGREMMENNFGYSKKLLTWCQEVEIPFLYASSAAVYGAGPAFKEERRYELPLNVYAYSKFLFDQYVRRILPGANSQIVGLRYFNVYGPNEAHKGRMASVAFHAYNQFRAEGKVKLFVGSDGYGNGEQQRDFVHVDDCVAVNLWMLERRDVSGIFNCGTGRAQTFNDVAAAVINTVRGTAASAQQLAAQGLIEYVPFPPQLVGKYQSYTQADLARLRAAGLPGEFMTVEQGVASYVKDLQGR
;
A
#
# COMPACT_ATOMS: atom_id res chain seq x y z
N MET A 1 26.43 -0.41 16.00
CA MET A 1 25.49 0.64 15.53
C MET A 1 24.36 -0.12 14.86
N SER A 2 23.14 -0.06 15.40
CA SER A 2 22.05 -0.89 14.87
C SER A 2 21.25 -0.15 13.80
N TYR A 3 20.84 -0.88 12.77
CA TYR A 3 20.17 -0.34 11.59
C TYR A 3 18.70 -0.69 11.56
N TYR A 4 17.89 0.21 11.01
CA TYR A 4 16.56 -0.12 10.51
C TYR A 4 16.66 -0.55 9.05
N VAL A 5 16.10 -1.70 8.71
CA VAL A 5 16.06 -2.17 7.32
C VAL A 5 14.71 -1.87 6.71
N VAL A 6 14.70 -1.25 5.54
CA VAL A 6 13.49 -1.06 4.73
C VAL A 6 13.69 -1.75 3.39
N THR A 7 13.01 -2.88 3.15
CA THR A 7 13.03 -3.49 1.82
C THR A 7 11.93 -2.89 0.94
N GLY A 8 12.18 -2.80 -0.36
CA GLY A 8 11.34 -2.01 -1.25
C GLY A 8 11.45 -0.52 -0.94
N ALA A 9 12.62 -0.09 -0.44
CA ALA A 9 12.88 1.25 0.08
C ALA A 9 12.67 2.34 -0.97
N ALA A 10 13.04 2.10 -2.21
CA ALA A 10 12.83 3.04 -3.32
C ALA A 10 11.38 2.99 -3.88
N GLY A 11 10.57 2.04 -3.41
CA GLY A 11 9.16 1.92 -3.78
C GLY A 11 8.28 2.99 -3.13
N PHE A 12 6.98 2.92 -3.40
CA PHE A 12 5.98 3.88 -2.93
C PHE A 12 5.91 3.97 -1.39
N ILE A 13 5.52 2.88 -0.72
CA ILE A 13 5.33 2.89 0.74
C ILE A 13 6.70 2.88 1.44
N GLY A 14 7.67 2.12 0.91
CA GLY A 14 9.00 2.01 1.51
C GLY A 14 9.72 3.35 1.61
N SER A 15 9.69 4.17 0.55
CA SER A 15 10.32 5.50 0.59
C SER A 15 9.66 6.45 1.58
N LYS A 16 8.34 6.37 1.74
CA LYS A 16 7.62 7.15 2.75
C LYS A 16 7.95 6.70 4.19
N LEU A 17 8.26 5.41 4.39
CA LEU A 17 8.78 4.92 5.67
C LEU A 17 10.18 5.48 5.94
N VAL A 18 11.09 5.44 4.94
CA VAL A 18 12.43 6.05 5.07
C VAL A 18 12.33 7.53 5.43
N GLU A 19 11.51 8.30 4.68
CA GLU A 19 11.26 9.71 4.99
C GLU A 19 10.73 9.91 6.43
N ALA A 20 9.85 9.04 6.90
CA ALA A 20 9.26 9.16 8.22
C ALA A 20 10.25 8.80 9.35
N LEU A 21 11.14 7.83 9.11
CA LEU A 21 12.26 7.53 10.01
C LEU A 21 13.23 8.71 10.08
N ASN A 22 13.58 9.32 8.94
CA ASN A 22 14.42 10.53 8.91
C ASN A 22 13.77 11.69 9.68
N ARG A 23 12.46 11.92 9.56
CA ARG A 23 11.74 12.93 10.36
C ARG A 23 11.81 12.68 11.87
N ARG A 24 12.08 11.44 12.31
CA ARG A 24 12.33 11.04 13.70
C ARG A 24 13.82 11.14 14.10
N GLY A 25 14.67 11.63 13.20
CA GLY A 25 16.11 11.75 13.40
C GLY A 25 16.87 10.43 13.22
N ILE A 26 16.26 9.43 12.59
CA ILE A 26 16.88 8.13 12.32
C ILE A 26 17.44 8.15 10.89
N SER A 27 18.76 8.06 10.76
CA SER A 27 19.50 7.94 9.49
C SER A 27 20.21 6.60 9.35
N GLU A 28 20.33 5.83 10.44
CA GLU A 28 20.88 4.47 10.42
C GLU A 28 19.88 3.51 9.76
N ILE A 29 19.72 3.69 8.43
CA ILE A 29 18.74 2.96 7.61
C ILE A 29 19.49 2.26 6.49
N ILE A 30 19.31 0.94 6.37
CA ILE A 30 19.73 0.18 5.20
C ILE A 30 18.54 0.13 4.24
N ALA A 31 18.66 0.80 3.10
CA ALA A 31 17.67 0.80 2.04
C ALA A 31 17.91 -0.40 1.11
N VAL A 32 16.97 -1.34 1.08
CA VAL A 32 17.07 -2.53 0.23
C VAL A 32 16.07 -2.44 -0.92
N ASP A 33 16.55 -2.45 -2.15
CA ASP A 33 15.70 -2.44 -3.36
C ASP A 33 16.49 -3.04 -4.55
N ASN A 34 15.86 -3.26 -5.69
CA ASN A 34 16.55 -3.73 -6.90
C ASN A 34 16.73 -2.66 -7.99
N LEU A 35 16.11 -1.51 -7.86
CA LEU A 35 16.11 -0.37 -8.79
C LEU A 35 15.95 -0.74 -10.29
N HIS A 36 15.32 -1.88 -10.63
CA HIS A 36 15.04 -2.24 -12.02
C HIS A 36 14.29 -1.15 -12.78
N GLN A 37 13.46 -0.39 -12.08
CA GLN A 37 12.88 0.85 -12.57
C GLN A 37 13.74 2.01 -12.05
N ALA A 38 14.67 2.49 -12.87
CA ALA A 38 15.66 3.49 -12.49
C ALA A 38 15.03 4.73 -11.82
N ASP A 39 13.90 5.22 -12.33
CA ASP A 39 13.21 6.40 -11.81
C ASP A 39 12.82 6.31 -10.32
N LYS A 40 12.82 5.13 -9.72
CA LYS A 40 12.57 4.94 -8.29
C LYS A 40 13.60 5.64 -7.40
N PHE A 41 14.82 5.89 -7.88
CA PHE A 41 15.83 6.62 -7.12
C PHE A 41 15.33 7.99 -6.64
N LYS A 42 14.43 8.63 -7.42
CA LYS A 42 13.85 9.94 -7.08
C LYS A 42 13.11 9.93 -5.75
N ASN A 43 12.59 8.77 -5.36
CA ASN A 43 11.87 8.60 -4.10
C ASN A 43 12.82 8.59 -2.88
N LEU A 44 14.10 8.27 -3.09
CA LEU A 44 15.12 8.26 -2.03
C LEU A 44 16.08 9.45 -2.10
N ALA A 45 16.05 10.24 -3.19
CA ALA A 45 17.03 11.31 -3.42
C ALA A 45 17.04 12.39 -2.31
N GLY A 46 15.95 12.56 -1.58
CA GLY A 46 15.83 13.48 -0.44
C GLY A 46 15.95 12.81 0.93
N CYS A 47 16.29 11.52 0.98
CA CYS A 47 16.39 10.76 2.22
C CYS A 47 17.84 10.62 2.67
N GLU A 48 18.03 10.53 3.99
CA GLU A 48 19.29 10.18 4.63
C GLU A 48 19.27 8.69 4.95
N ILE A 49 20.18 7.91 4.36
CA ILE A 49 20.34 6.47 4.58
C ILE A 49 21.80 6.16 4.87
N ALA A 50 22.05 5.14 5.67
CA ALA A 50 23.41 4.69 5.99
C ALA A 50 24.01 3.89 4.83
N ASP A 51 23.18 3.04 4.18
CA ASP A 51 23.63 2.22 3.05
C ASP A 51 22.47 1.83 2.14
N TYR A 52 22.82 1.40 0.92
CA TYR A 52 21.91 0.81 -0.06
C TYR A 52 22.46 -0.57 -0.47
N LEU A 53 21.60 -1.60 -0.37
CA LEU A 53 21.91 -2.96 -0.83
C LEU A 53 20.90 -3.42 -1.88
N ASP A 54 21.39 -4.14 -2.89
CA ASP A 54 20.50 -4.84 -3.80
C ASP A 54 19.74 -5.95 -3.06
N GLN A 55 18.51 -6.20 -3.46
CA GLN A 55 17.64 -7.22 -2.85
C GLN A 55 18.30 -8.62 -2.82
N ALA A 56 19.10 -8.97 -3.84
CA ALA A 56 19.77 -10.27 -3.90
C ALA A 56 20.95 -10.32 -2.92
N GLU A 57 21.75 -9.26 -2.87
CA GLU A 57 22.94 -9.14 -2.02
C GLU A 57 22.56 -9.09 -0.54
N PHE A 58 21.50 -8.38 -0.20
CA PHE A 58 21.08 -8.19 1.20
C PHE A 58 20.94 -9.50 1.98
N LEU A 59 20.39 -10.56 1.38
CA LEU A 59 20.25 -11.86 2.09
C LEU A 59 21.58 -12.60 2.28
N GLU A 60 22.62 -12.23 1.54
CA GLU A 60 23.96 -12.79 1.69
C GLU A 60 24.77 -12.05 2.76
N GLU A 61 24.48 -10.76 2.98
CA GLU A 61 25.19 -9.88 3.90
C GLU A 61 24.49 -9.68 5.24
N ILE A 62 23.23 -10.13 5.36
CA ILE A 62 22.35 -9.82 6.51
C ILE A 62 22.94 -10.27 7.86
N ASP A 63 23.71 -11.36 7.88
CA ASP A 63 24.31 -11.91 9.09
C ASP A 63 25.43 -11.03 9.69
N ASP A 64 26.02 -10.15 8.85
CA ASP A 64 27.08 -9.22 9.26
C ASP A 64 26.51 -7.88 9.77
N LEU A 65 25.20 -7.70 9.77
CA LEU A 65 24.52 -6.46 10.11
C LEU A 65 23.86 -6.53 11.49
N GLU A 66 24.08 -5.50 12.30
CA GLU A 66 23.34 -5.30 13.57
C GLU A 66 22.02 -4.60 13.28
N ILE A 67 20.91 -5.35 13.24
CA ILE A 67 19.59 -4.84 12.82
C ILE A 67 18.64 -4.67 14.01
N GLU A 68 17.97 -3.52 14.08
CA GLU A 68 16.98 -3.17 15.11
C GLU A 68 15.56 -3.63 14.76
N ALA A 69 15.19 -3.51 13.49
CA ALA A 69 13.90 -3.96 12.96
C ALA A 69 13.91 -4.00 11.42
N VAL A 70 13.03 -4.82 10.85
CA VAL A 70 12.83 -4.93 9.41
C VAL A 70 11.43 -4.48 9.01
N PHE A 71 11.33 -3.46 8.15
CA PHE A 71 10.13 -3.08 7.41
C PHE A 71 10.16 -3.69 6.02
N HIS A 72 9.50 -4.81 5.84
CA HIS A 72 9.49 -5.55 4.58
C HIS A 72 8.35 -5.07 3.68
N GLN A 73 8.62 -4.03 2.86
CA GLN A 73 7.68 -3.48 1.88
C GLN A 73 7.95 -3.97 0.45
N GLY A 74 9.10 -4.63 0.23
CA GLY A 74 9.51 -5.16 -1.07
C GLY A 74 8.61 -6.28 -1.57
N ALA A 75 8.09 -6.12 -2.78
CA ALA A 75 7.31 -7.14 -3.48
C ALA A 75 7.14 -6.78 -4.96
N ASN A 76 6.96 -7.79 -5.81
CA ASN A 76 6.35 -7.59 -7.12
C ASN A 76 4.85 -7.35 -6.92
N SER A 77 4.37 -6.12 -7.12
CA SER A 77 2.98 -5.70 -6.90
C SER A 77 2.11 -5.73 -8.16
N ASN A 78 2.61 -6.30 -9.26
CA ASN A 78 1.89 -6.38 -10.52
C ASN A 78 0.75 -7.42 -10.44
N THR A 79 -0.48 -6.97 -10.26
CA THR A 79 -1.68 -7.82 -10.21
C THR A 79 -2.04 -8.46 -11.55
N MET A 80 -1.41 -8.03 -12.64
CA MET A 80 -1.60 -8.55 -14.00
C MET A 80 -0.47 -9.48 -14.44
N ALA A 81 0.50 -9.79 -13.53
CA ALA A 81 1.60 -10.70 -13.84
C ALA A 81 1.08 -12.09 -14.20
N THR A 82 1.71 -12.69 -15.20
CA THR A 82 1.41 -14.04 -15.70
C THR A 82 2.47 -15.08 -15.30
N ASP A 83 3.67 -14.63 -14.92
CA ASP A 83 4.70 -15.52 -14.38
C ASP A 83 4.46 -15.76 -12.89
N GLY A 84 3.86 -16.92 -12.59
CA GLY A 84 3.57 -17.31 -11.22
C GLY A 84 4.83 -17.73 -10.45
N ARG A 85 5.86 -18.24 -11.13
CA ARG A 85 7.11 -18.68 -10.50
C ARG A 85 7.88 -17.49 -9.96
N GLU A 86 8.16 -16.49 -10.81
CA GLU A 86 8.81 -15.25 -10.40
C GLU A 86 8.06 -14.57 -9.25
N MET A 87 6.72 -14.50 -9.36
CA MET A 87 5.88 -13.92 -8.31
C MET A 87 6.05 -14.65 -6.97
N MET A 88 6.06 -15.98 -6.98
CA MET A 88 6.19 -16.77 -5.75
C MET A 88 7.61 -16.72 -5.17
N GLU A 89 8.64 -16.75 -6.01
CA GLU A 89 10.02 -16.63 -5.58
C GLU A 89 10.26 -15.28 -4.90
N ASN A 90 9.81 -14.19 -5.52
CA ASN A 90 10.01 -12.83 -5.02
C ASN A 90 9.12 -12.50 -3.81
N ASN A 91 7.82 -12.80 -3.87
CA ASN A 91 6.88 -12.36 -2.83
C ASN A 91 6.76 -13.34 -1.65
N PHE A 92 6.84 -14.66 -1.91
CA PHE A 92 6.70 -15.67 -0.85
C PHE A 92 8.05 -16.20 -0.39
N GLY A 93 8.89 -16.66 -1.34
CA GLY A 93 10.16 -17.28 -1.03
C GLY A 93 11.12 -16.34 -0.29
N TYR A 94 11.30 -15.15 -0.84
CA TYR A 94 12.13 -14.10 -0.24
C TYR A 94 11.61 -13.66 1.14
N SER A 95 10.31 -13.35 1.23
CA SER A 95 9.69 -12.94 2.50
C SER A 95 9.84 -14.00 3.59
N LYS A 96 9.73 -15.29 3.20
CA LYS A 96 9.89 -16.39 4.12
C LYS A 96 11.31 -16.53 4.66
N LYS A 97 12.33 -16.38 3.78
CA LYS A 97 13.75 -16.41 4.20
C LYS A 97 14.03 -15.30 5.19
N LEU A 98 13.63 -14.07 4.84
CA LEU A 98 13.86 -12.89 5.67
C LEU A 98 13.15 -12.99 7.02
N LEU A 99 11.88 -13.44 7.05
CA LEU A 99 11.16 -13.65 8.29
C LEU A 99 11.81 -14.73 9.16
N THR A 100 12.25 -15.85 8.55
CA THR A 100 12.92 -16.93 9.30
C THR A 100 14.16 -16.40 9.99
N TRP A 101 15.01 -15.66 9.26
CA TRP A 101 16.18 -15.02 9.83
C TRP A 101 15.81 -14.04 10.97
N CYS A 102 14.83 -13.16 10.78
CA CYS A 102 14.38 -12.24 11.84
C CYS A 102 13.94 -12.97 13.12
N GLN A 103 13.33 -14.14 12.99
CA GLN A 103 12.93 -14.94 14.14
C GLN A 103 14.11 -15.65 14.83
N GLU A 104 15.14 -16.03 14.09
CA GLU A 104 16.37 -16.65 14.62
C GLU A 104 17.20 -15.64 15.42
N VAL A 105 17.24 -14.37 14.99
CA VAL A 105 17.96 -13.29 15.69
C VAL A 105 17.06 -12.41 16.56
N GLU A 106 15.80 -12.79 16.75
CA GLU A 106 14.82 -12.19 17.65
C GLU A 106 14.51 -10.70 17.40
N ILE A 107 14.53 -10.25 16.14
CA ILE A 107 14.20 -8.88 15.76
C ILE A 107 12.79 -8.73 15.15
N PRO A 108 12.12 -7.57 15.33
CA PRO A 108 10.82 -7.30 14.78
C PRO A 108 10.77 -7.35 13.26
N PHE A 109 9.70 -7.94 12.72
CA PHE A 109 9.42 -8.03 11.30
C PHE A 109 8.03 -7.50 10.98
N LEU A 110 7.97 -6.33 10.31
CA LEU A 110 6.73 -5.71 9.86
C LEU A 110 6.64 -5.81 8.35
N TYR A 111 5.58 -6.41 7.80
CA TYR A 111 5.52 -6.69 6.37
C TYR A 111 4.24 -6.21 5.68
N ALA A 112 4.38 -5.89 4.40
CA ALA A 112 3.29 -5.54 3.51
C ALA A 112 2.52 -6.79 3.08
N SER A 113 1.32 -7.00 3.63
CA SER A 113 0.29 -7.85 3.05
C SER A 113 -0.66 -6.99 2.20
N SER A 114 -1.80 -7.52 1.76
CA SER A 114 -2.69 -6.83 0.84
C SER A 114 -4.15 -7.23 1.04
N ALA A 115 -5.07 -6.27 0.91
CA ALA A 115 -6.51 -6.55 0.83
C ALA A 115 -6.90 -7.40 -0.41
N ALA A 116 -6.02 -7.54 -1.39
CA ALA A 116 -6.22 -8.44 -2.53
C ALA A 116 -6.43 -9.91 -2.12
N VAL A 117 -5.97 -10.30 -0.92
CA VAL A 117 -6.17 -11.65 -0.36
C VAL A 117 -7.66 -12.01 -0.17
N TYR A 118 -8.54 -11.01 -0.02
CA TYR A 118 -9.97 -11.22 0.14
C TYR A 118 -10.71 -11.54 -1.17
N GLY A 119 -10.09 -11.24 -2.31
CA GLY A 119 -10.73 -11.44 -3.61
C GLY A 119 -11.99 -10.59 -3.79
N ALA A 120 -13.05 -11.17 -4.33
CA ALA A 120 -14.34 -10.51 -4.55
C ALA A 120 -15.34 -10.74 -3.39
N GLY A 121 -14.85 -11.13 -2.22
CA GLY A 121 -15.73 -11.46 -1.09
C GLY A 121 -16.43 -10.23 -0.51
N PRO A 122 -17.58 -10.42 0.19
CA PRO A 122 -18.37 -9.34 0.75
C PRO A 122 -17.85 -8.83 2.10
N ALA A 123 -16.86 -9.50 2.71
CA ALA A 123 -16.36 -9.20 4.04
C ALA A 123 -14.83 -9.18 4.06
N PHE A 124 -14.28 -8.15 4.70
CA PHE A 124 -12.84 -7.86 4.73
C PHE A 124 -12.32 -7.94 6.18
N LYS A 125 -12.45 -9.16 6.78
CA LYS A 125 -11.96 -9.48 8.12
C LYS A 125 -10.76 -10.39 8.05
N GLU A 126 -9.83 -10.28 8.98
CA GLU A 126 -8.58 -11.06 9.01
C GLU A 126 -8.81 -12.52 9.45
N GLU A 127 -9.85 -13.14 8.89
CA GLU A 127 -10.23 -14.53 9.11
C GLU A 127 -10.13 -15.34 7.82
N ARG A 128 -9.63 -16.58 7.91
CA ARG A 128 -9.37 -17.45 6.75
C ARG A 128 -10.58 -17.65 5.84
N ARG A 129 -11.79 -17.70 6.40
CA ARG A 129 -13.04 -17.93 5.64
C ARG A 129 -13.40 -16.83 4.65
N TYR A 130 -12.83 -15.62 4.82
CA TYR A 130 -13.05 -14.47 3.93
C TYR A 130 -11.96 -14.28 2.88
N GLU A 131 -10.97 -15.18 2.83
CA GLU A 131 -9.80 -15.05 1.97
C GLU A 131 -9.94 -15.97 0.75
N LEU A 132 -10.06 -15.36 -0.44
CA LEU A 132 -10.17 -16.04 -1.71
C LEU A 132 -9.44 -15.24 -2.81
N PRO A 133 -8.11 -15.35 -2.91
CA PRO A 133 -7.32 -14.57 -3.86
C PRO A 133 -7.70 -14.85 -5.32
N LEU A 134 -7.78 -13.81 -6.16
CA LEU A 134 -8.20 -13.89 -7.57
C LEU A 134 -7.05 -13.92 -8.58
N ASN A 135 -5.82 -13.65 -8.16
CA ASN A 135 -4.63 -13.65 -9.03
C ASN A 135 -3.39 -14.12 -8.25
N VAL A 136 -2.30 -14.36 -8.97
CA VAL A 136 -1.06 -14.90 -8.37
C VAL A 136 -0.42 -13.94 -7.38
N TYR A 137 -0.52 -12.62 -7.59
CA TYR A 137 -0.07 -11.63 -6.61
C TYR A 137 -0.83 -11.77 -5.28
N ALA A 138 -2.16 -11.76 -5.35
CA ALA A 138 -3.00 -11.95 -4.17
C ALA A 138 -2.72 -13.29 -3.48
N TYR A 139 -2.51 -14.35 -4.28
CA TYR A 139 -2.16 -15.68 -3.78
C TYR A 139 -0.81 -15.68 -3.06
N SER A 140 0.20 -14.98 -3.58
CA SER A 140 1.52 -14.91 -2.94
C SER A 140 1.44 -14.26 -1.55
N LYS A 141 0.69 -13.17 -1.41
CA LYS A 141 0.44 -12.50 -0.13
C LYS A 141 -0.41 -13.36 0.82
N PHE A 142 -1.46 -13.98 0.30
CA PHE A 142 -2.28 -14.94 1.04
C PHE A 142 -1.45 -16.09 1.60
N LEU A 143 -0.61 -16.73 0.78
CA LEU A 143 0.20 -17.85 1.22
C LEU A 143 1.22 -17.44 2.30
N PHE A 144 1.79 -16.24 2.19
CA PHE A 144 2.68 -15.70 3.21
C PHE A 144 1.93 -15.43 4.52
N ASP A 145 0.72 -14.86 4.47
CA ASP A 145 -0.15 -14.71 5.66
C ASP A 145 -0.47 -16.07 6.31
N GLN A 146 -0.70 -17.15 5.51
CA GLN A 146 -0.90 -18.49 6.06
C GLN A 146 0.37 -19.03 6.76
N TYR A 147 1.55 -18.77 6.17
CA TYR A 147 2.82 -19.16 6.78
C TYR A 147 3.02 -18.43 8.11
N VAL A 148 2.78 -17.11 8.14
CA VAL A 148 2.87 -16.32 9.37
C VAL A 148 1.92 -16.84 10.44
N ARG A 149 0.64 -17.10 10.13
CA ARG A 149 -0.32 -17.64 11.10
C ARG A 149 0.14 -18.95 11.73
N ARG A 150 0.86 -19.79 10.98
CA ARG A 150 1.36 -21.06 11.47
C ARG A 150 2.47 -20.87 12.49
N ILE A 151 3.38 -19.93 12.27
CA ILE A 151 4.54 -19.72 13.14
C ILE A 151 4.25 -18.77 14.31
N LEU A 152 3.26 -17.90 14.17
CA LEU A 152 2.94 -16.84 15.14
C LEU A 152 2.78 -17.33 16.59
N PRO A 153 2.17 -18.50 16.90
CA PRO A 153 2.05 -18.97 18.28
C PRO A 153 3.39 -19.30 18.96
N GLY A 154 4.44 -19.54 18.20
CA GLY A 154 5.79 -19.83 18.69
C GLY A 154 6.83 -18.81 18.21
N ALA A 155 6.40 -17.61 17.88
CA ALA A 155 7.30 -16.57 17.40
C ALA A 155 8.23 -16.06 18.51
N ASN A 156 9.52 -15.92 18.19
CA ASN A 156 10.55 -15.41 19.11
C ASN A 156 10.56 -13.88 19.19
N SER A 157 10.04 -13.21 18.16
CA SER A 157 9.98 -11.75 18.09
C SER A 157 8.69 -11.29 17.42
N GLN A 158 8.45 -9.98 17.43
CA GLN A 158 7.26 -9.38 16.85
C GLN A 158 7.14 -9.69 15.36
N ILE A 159 5.94 -10.14 14.93
CA ILE A 159 5.57 -10.27 13.51
C ILE A 159 4.28 -9.51 13.27
N VAL A 160 4.32 -8.49 12.40
CA VAL A 160 3.14 -7.70 12.03
C VAL A 160 2.93 -7.71 10.53
N GLY A 161 1.80 -8.22 10.08
CA GLY A 161 1.35 -8.14 8.69
C GLY A 161 0.29 -7.05 8.53
N LEU A 162 0.50 -6.11 7.61
CA LEU A 162 -0.44 -5.06 7.30
C LEU A 162 -1.08 -5.30 5.94
N ARG A 163 -2.37 -5.64 5.91
CA ARG A 163 -3.15 -5.78 4.68
C ARG A 163 -3.55 -4.39 4.20
N TYR A 164 -2.71 -3.81 3.36
CA TYR A 164 -3.00 -2.51 2.77
C TYR A 164 -4.20 -2.58 1.85
N PHE A 165 -5.12 -1.62 2.01
CA PHE A 165 -6.22 -1.39 1.11
C PHE A 165 -5.76 -0.51 -0.07
N ASN A 166 -6.59 0.38 -0.59
CA ASN A 166 -6.22 1.16 -1.76
C ASN A 166 -5.35 2.37 -1.38
N VAL A 167 -4.04 2.13 -1.23
CA VAL A 167 -3.08 3.17 -0.83
C VAL A 167 -2.86 4.15 -1.98
N TYR A 168 -2.87 5.45 -1.67
CA TYR A 168 -2.54 6.53 -2.58
C TYR A 168 -1.67 7.59 -1.89
N GLY A 169 -0.94 8.41 -2.67
CA GLY A 169 -0.15 9.51 -2.12
C GLY A 169 1.19 9.72 -2.82
N PRO A 170 2.05 10.59 -2.27
CA PRO A 170 3.36 10.91 -2.85
C PRO A 170 4.24 9.68 -3.08
N ASN A 171 5.13 9.77 -4.09
CA ASN A 171 6.12 8.75 -4.47
C ASN A 171 5.58 7.54 -5.23
N GLU A 172 4.34 7.56 -5.76
CA GLU A 172 3.77 6.45 -6.51
C GLU A 172 3.93 6.54 -8.05
N ALA A 173 4.49 7.63 -8.60
CA ALA A 173 4.55 7.88 -10.05
C ALA A 173 5.22 6.76 -10.85
N HIS A 174 6.25 6.13 -10.31
CA HIS A 174 6.97 5.00 -10.93
C HIS A 174 6.08 3.76 -11.17
N LYS A 175 4.92 3.66 -10.51
CA LYS A 175 3.99 2.53 -10.66
C LYS A 175 3.26 2.52 -12.01
N GLY A 176 3.35 3.59 -12.80
CA GLY A 176 2.71 3.70 -14.10
C GLY A 176 1.21 3.41 -14.01
N ARG A 177 0.72 2.40 -14.75
CA ARG A 177 -0.71 2.02 -14.74
C ARG A 177 -1.22 1.54 -13.38
N MET A 178 -0.34 1.09 -12.50
CA MET A 178 -0.69 0.61 -11.16
C MET A 178 -0.71 1.71 -10.11
N ALA A 179 -0.46 2.97 -10.51
CA ALA A 179 -0.64 4.12 -9.64
C ALA A 179 -2.11 4.31 -9.27
N SER A 180 -2.37 5.05 -8.20
CA SER A 180 -3.72 5.23 -7.67
C SER A 180 -4.65 6.00 -8.61
N VAL A 181 -5.95 5.85 -8.40
CA VAL A 181 -6.96 6.64 -9.12
C VAL A 181 -6.79 8.14 -8.87
N ALA A 182 -6.34 8.57 -7.69
CA ALA A 182 -6.07 9.97 -7.39
C ALA A 182 -4.95 10.54 -8.27
N PHE A 183 -3.85 9.79 -8.46
CA PHE A 183 -2.75 10.15 -9.36
C PHE A 183 -3.23 10.26 -10.82
N HIS A 184 -3.96 9.25 -11.29
CA HIS A 184 -4.49 9.25 -12.65
C HIS A 184 -5.50 10.38 -12.89
N ALA A 185 -6.41 10.62 -11.94
CA ALA A 185 -7.39 11.71 -12.02
C ALA A 185 -6.71 13.09 -12.09
N TYR A 186 -5.68 13.32 -11.27
CA TYR A 186 -4.90 14.56 -11.33
C TYR A 186 -4.24 14.75 -12.69
N ASN A 187 -3.53 13.74 -13.20
CA ASN A 187 -2.85 13.84 -14.49
C ASN A 187 -3.82 14.03 -15.66
N GLN A 188 -4.96 13.32 -15.66
CA GLN A 188 -6.01 13.52 -16.67
C GLN A 188 -6.57 14.93 -16.61
N PHE A 189 -6.90 15.41 -15.41
CA PHE A 189 -7.46 16.75 -15.25
C PHE A 189 -6.48 17.83 -15.68
N ARG A 190 -5.19 17.67 -15.39
CA ARG A 190 -4.13 18.60 -15.85
C ARG A 190 -3.94 18.57 -17.36
N ALA A 191 -4.06 17.40 -18.00
CA ALA A 191 -3.83 17.24 -19.43
C ALA A 191 -5.06 17.58 -20.28
N GLU A 192 -6.26 17.19 -19.82
CA GLU A 192 -7.48 17.23 -20.64
C GLU A 192 -8.58 18.15 -20.07
N GLY A 193 -8.39 18.70 -18.86
CA GLY A 193 -9.40 19.51 -18.17
C GLY A 193 -10.58 18.69 -17.61
N LYS A 194 -10.51 17.37 -17.67
CA LYS A 194 -11.54 16.46 -17.17
C LYS A 194 -10.97 15.16 -16.64
N VAL A 195 -11.73 14.46 -15.79
CA VAL A 195 -11.42 13.12 -15.26
C VAL A 195 -12.34 12.10 -15.88
N LYS A 196 -11.80 10.98 -16.36
CA LYS A 196 -12.55 9.85 -16.92
C LYS A 196 -12.71 8.76 -15.89
N LEU A 197 -13.96 8.39 -15.59
CA LEU A 197 -14.35 7.30 -14.72
C LEU A 197 -15.11 6.23 -15.51
N PHE A 198 -15.14 5.00 -15.02
CA PHE A 198 -15.90 3.95 -15.67
C PHE A 198 -17.42 4.10 -15.40
N VAL A 199 -18.21 3.73 -16.40
CA VAL A 199 -19.65 3.50 -16.20
C VAL A 199 -19.87 2.42 -15.13
N GLY A 200 -21.09 2.36 -14.60
CA GLY A 200 -21.47 1.40 -13.58
C GLY A 200 -21.29 -0.06 -13.99
N SER A 201 -20.96 -0.89 -13.02
CA SER A 201 -20.87 -2.35 -13.13
C SER A 201 -21.28 -2.99 -11.81
N ASP A 202 -21.65 -4.27 -11.82
CA ASP A 202 -22.00 -5.06 -10.64
C ASP A 202 -23.08 -4.40 -9.74
N GLY A 203 -24.05 -3.71 -10.36
CA GLY A 203 -25.15 -3.04 -9.66
C GLY A 203 -24.82 -1.63 -9.16
N TYR A 204 -23.61 -1.13 -9.37
CA TYR A 204 -23.23 0.25 -9.07
C TYR A 204 -23.54 1.20 -10.24
N GLY A 205 -23.85 2.46 -9.94
CA GLY A 205 -23.96 3.54 -10.93
C GLY A 205 -22.59 3.97 -11.47
N ASN A 206 -22.61 4.95 -12.36
CA ASN A 206 -21.40 5.50 -13.00
C ASN A 206 -20.44 6.11 -11.97
N GLY A 207 -19.22 5.56 -11.86
CA GLY A 207 -18.23 5.99 -10.89
C GLY A 207 -18.58 5.70 -9.41
N GLU A 208 -19.65 4.93 -9.15
CA GLU A 208 -20.16 4.63 -7.81
C GLU A 208 -19.54 3.36 -7.20
N GLN A 209 -18.71 2.62 -7.93
CA GLN A 209 -17.92 1.56 -7.31
C GLN A 209 -17.12 2.13 -6.15
N GLN A 210 -16.93 1.35 -5.09
CA GLN A 210 -16.40 1.85 -3.83
C GLN A 210 -15.09 1.14 -3.42
N ARG A 211 -14.18 1.90 -2.84
CA ARG A 211 -12.94 1.39 -2.26
C ARG A 211 -12.68 2.06 -0.91
N ASP A 212 -11.98 1.32 -0.07
CA ASP A 212 -11.32 1.91 1.08
C ASP A 212 -10.00 2.53 0.60
N PHE A 213 -10.02 3.83 0.36
CA PHE A 213 -8.84 4.60 -0.03
C PHE A 213 -8.11 5.11 1.21
N VAL A 214 -6.87 4.73 1.38
CA VAL A 214 -6.04 5.12 2.51
C VAL A 214 -4.82 5.92 2.06
N HIS A 215 -4.54 7.04 2.73
CA HIS A 215 -3.36 7.85 2.41
C HIS A 215 -2.08 7.12 2.87
N VAL A 216 -1.00 7.25 2.12
CA VAL A 216 0.27 6.57 2.43
C VAL A 216 0.84 6.97 3.78
N ASP A 217 0.68 8.23 4.20
CA ASP A 217 1.16 8.68 5.50
C ASP A 217 0.40 8.03 6.66
N ASP A 218 -0.87 7.68 6.48
CA ASP A 218 -1.62 6.88 7.46
C ASP A 218 -1.05 5.45 7.56
N CYS A 219 -0.72 4.83 6.42
CA CYS A 219 -0.06 3.52 6.40
C CYS A 219 1.29 3.55 7.12
N VAL A 220 2.07 4.60 6.88
CA VAL A 220 3.36 4.82 7.54
C VAL A 220 3.18 5.01 9.04
N ALA A 221 2.19 5.81 9.46
CA ALA A 221 1.87 6.02 10.87
C ALA A 221 1.53 4.70 11.58
N VAL A 222 0.75 3.82 10.93
CA VAL A 222 0.45 2.48 11.46
C VAL A 222 1.71 1.62 11.60
N ASN A 223 2.61 1.61 10.59
CA ASN A 223 3.87 0.87 10.68
C ASN A 223 4.73 1.33 11.87
N LEU A 224 4.90 2.64 12.01
CA LEU A 224 5.71 3.20 13.08
C LEU A 224 5.08 3.00 14.46
N TRP A 225 3.77 3.09 14.57
CA TRP A 225 3.05 2.76 15.80
C TRP A 225 3.20 1.28 16.17
N MET A 226 3.11 0.37 15.21
CA MET A 226 3.34 -1.06 15.44
C MET A 226 4.77 -1.35 15.90
N LEU A 227 5.76 -0.65 15.36
CA LEU A 227 7.15 -0.78 15.80
C LEU A 227 7.31 -0.41 17.29
N GLU A 228 6.60 0.60 17.77
CA GLU A 228 6.61 1.02 19.18
C GLU A 228 5.84 0.05 20.09
N ARG A 229 4.99 -0.79 19.53
CA ARG A 229 4.14 -1.77 20.25
C ARG A 229 4.66 -3.19 20.02
N ARG A 230 5.88 -3.44 20.51
CA ARG A 230 6.59 -4.73 20.39
C ARG A 230 5.80 -5.91 21.00
N ASP A 231 4.84 -5.63 21.87
CA ASP A 231 3.90 -6.57 22.49
C ASP A 231 2.77 -7.02 21.53
N VAL A 232 2.59 -6.32 20.38
CA VAL A 232 1.53 -6.61 19.42
C VAL A 232 2.08 -7.38 18.24
N SER A 233 1.55 -8.57 18.00
CA SER A 233 1.84 -9.39 16.82
C SER A 233 0.55 -9.85 16.15
N GLY A 234 0.58 -10.05 14.84
CA GLY A 234 -0.57 -10.54 14.08
C GLY A 234 -0.70 -9.97 12.69
N ILE A 235 -1.83 -10.27 12.06
CA ILE A 235 -2.20 -9.73 10.75
C ILE A 235 -3.35 -8.76 10.95
N PHE A 236 -3.23 -7.56 10.40
CA PHE A 236 -4.17 -6.46 10.58
C PHE A 236 -4.52 -5.81 9.24
N ASN A 237 -5.77 -5.41 9.09
CA ASN A 237 -6.16 -4.55 7.98
C ASN A 237 -5.60 -3.14 8.19
N CYS A 238 -5.08 -2.56 7.11
CA CYS A 238 -4.61 -1.18 7.07
C CYS A 238 -5.37 -0.43 5.97
N GLY A 239 -6.46 0.16 6.36
CA GLY A 239 -7.39 0.99 5.59
C GLY A 239 -8.04 2.00 6.51
N THR A 240 -9.00 2.76 6.01
CA THR A 240 -9.70 3.79 6.79
C THR A 240 -10.95 3.25 7.49
N GLY A 241 -11.44 2.07 7.09
CA GLY A 241 -12.75 1.55 7.50
C GLY A 241 -13.94 2.26 6.82
N ARG A 242 -13.68 3.09 5.81
CA ARG A 242 -14.68 3.82 5.03
C ARG A 242 -14.55 3.47 3.55
N ALA A 243 -15.63 2.98 2.96
CA ALA A 243 -15.72 2.82 1.52
C ALA A 243 -16.19 4.15 0.90
N GLN A 244 -15.42 4.68 -0.05
CA GLN A 244 -15.74 5.89 -0.80
C GLN A 244 -15.72 5.61 -2.30
N THR A 245 -16.47 6.42 -3.07
CA THR A 245 -16.65 6.20 -4.50
C THR A 245 -15.48 6.75 -5.32
N PHE A 246 -15.32 6.28 -6.55
CA PHE A 246 -14.39 6.90 -7.49
C PHE A 246 -14.83 8.32 -7.84
N ASN A 247 -16.13 8.60 -7.78
CA ASN A 247 -16.68 9.96 -7.90
C ASN A 247 -16.16 10.89 -6.80
N ASP A 248 -16.06 10.42 -5.54
CA ASP A 248 -15.51 11.21 -4.44
C ASP A 248 -14.05 11.56 -4.68
N VAL A 249 -13.25 10.61 -5.13
CA VAL A 249 -11.83 10.84 -5.47
C VAL A 249 -11.69 11.87 -6.60
N ALA A 250 -12.45 11.71 -7.69
CA ALA A 250 -12.42 12.63 -8.82
C ALA A 250 -12.85 14.05 -8.40
N ALA A 251 -13.93 14.16 -7.62
CA ALA A 251 -14.41 15.43 -7.10
C ALA A 251 -13.38 16.10 -6.18
N ALA A 252 -12.74 15.35 -5.29
CA ALA A 252 -11.69 15.86 -4.41
C ALA A 252 -10.50 16.40 -5.21
N VAL A 253 -10.05 15.69 -6.26
CA VAL A 253 -8.97 16.15 -7.16
C VAL A 253 -9.35 17.44 -7.86
N ILE A 254 -10.50 17.48 -8.54
CA ILE A 254 -10.96 18.64 -9.33
C ILE A 254 -11.15 19.85 -8.43
N ASN A 255 -11.82 19.67 -7.30
CA ASN A 255 -12.08 20.74 -6.35
C ASN A 255 -10.79 21.32 -5.77
N THR A 256 -9.80 20.47 -5.45
CA THR A 256 -8.51 20.94 -4.94
C THR A 256 -7.75 21.74 -6.00
N VAL A 257 -7.72 21.29 -7.25
CA VAL A 257 -7.03 21.99 -8.33
C VAL A 257 -7.71 23.34 -8.65
N ARG A 258 -9.05 23.41 -8.56
CA ARG A 258 -9.84 24.60 -8.90
C ARG A 258 -10.11 25.54 -7.71
N GLY A 259 -9.86 25.10 -6.48
CA GLY A 259 -10.25 25.85 -5.28
C GLY A 259 -11.78 25.93 -5.11
N THR A 260 -12.51 24.84 -5.45
CA THR A 260 -13.99 24.78 -5.39
C THR A 260 -14.46 23.67 -4.43
N ALA A 261 -15.78 23.56 -4.24
CA ALA A 261 -16.41 22.54 -3.38
C ALA A 261 -17.67 21.95 -4.04
N ALA A 262 -17.62 21.68 -5.34
CA ALA A 262 -18.73 21.12 -6.11
C ALA A 262 -18.89 19.62 -5.87
N SER A 263 -20.13 19.11 -5.87
CA SER A 263 -20.38 17.66 -5.83
C SER A 263 -19.95 16.99 -7.15
N ALA A 264 -19.70 15.67 -7.10
CA ALA A 264 -19.37 14.91 -8.31
C ALA A 264 -20.46 15.04 -9.40
N GLN A 265 -21.74 15.07 -9.01
CA GLN A 265 -22.85 15.28 -9.94
C GLN A 265 -22.78 16.66 -10.60
N GLN A 266 -22.49 17.72 -9.87
CA GLN A 266 -22.30 19.06 -10.44
C GLN A 266 -21.11 19.12 -11.37
N LEU A 267 -20.00 18.46 -11.03
CA LEU A 267 -18.80 18.38 -11.88
C LEU A 267 -19.06 17.57 -13.16
N ALA A 268 -19.82 16.51 -13.09
CA ALA A 268 -20.25 15.73 -14.27
C ALA A 268 -21.17 16.56 -15.18
N ALA A 269 -22.13 17.30 -14.62
CA ALA A 269 -22.98 18.22 -15.38
C ALA A 269 -22.20 19.33 -16.08
N GLN A 270 -21.04 19.73 -15.53
CA GLN A 270 -20.12 20.70 -16.15
C GLN A 270 -19.17 20.06 -17.17
N GLY A 271 -19.26 18.73 -17.41
CA GLY A 271 -18.36 18.00 -18.31
C GLY A 271 -16.93 17.79 -17.75
N LEU A 272 -16.72 18.00 -16.45
CA LEU A 272 -15.41 17.85 -15.78
C LEU A 272 -15.17 16.40 -15.31
N ILE A 273 -16.24 15.61 -15.17
CA ILE A 273 -16.20 14.14 -15.01
C ILE A 273 -16.89 13.54 -16.23
N GLU A 274 -16.18 12.67 -16.94
CA GLU A 274 -16.69 11.93 -18.09
C GLU A 274 -16.76 10.44 -17.73
N TYR A 275 -17.91 9.80 -18.04
CA TYR A 275 -18.06 8.35 -17.82
C TYR A 275 -17.79 7.59 -19.11
N VAL A 276 -16.80 6.68 -19.07
CA VAL A 276 -16.35 5.89 -20.22
C VAL A 276 -16.69 4.41 -20.05
N PRO A 277 -16.84 3.65 -21.14
CA PRO A 277 -17.15 2.22 -21.07
C PRO A 277 -16.19 1.44 -20.18
N PHE A 278 -16.73 0.48 -19.43
CA PHE A 278 -15.94 -0.42 -18.59
C PHE A 278 -15.08 -1.35 -19.48
N PRO A 279 -13.75 -1.47 -19.24
CA PRO A 279 -12.87 -2.27 -20.06
C PRO A 279 -13.24 -3.77 -20.00
N PRO A 280 -13.49 -4.46 -21.13
CA PRO A 280 -13.89 -5.86 -21.12
C PRO A 280 -12.93 -6.81 -20.39
N GLN A 281 -11.63 -6.52 -20.44
CA GLN A 281 -10.58 -7.32 -19.78
C GLN A 281 -10.61 -7.26 -18.25
N LEU A 282 -11.34 -6.32 -17.66
CA LEU A 282 -11.52 -6.19 -16.21
C LEU A 282 -12.79 -6.89 -15.70
N VAL A 283 -13.68 -7.30 -16.58
CA VAL A 283 -14.93 -7.99 -16.19
C VAL A 283 -14.59 -9.27 -15.44
N GLY A 284 -15.20 -9.48 -14.27
CA GLY A 284 -14.97 -10.63 -13.40
C GLY A 284 -13.62 -10.66 -12.64
N LYS A 285 -12.74 -9.66 -12.87
CA LYS A 285 -11.45 -9.50 -12.17
C LYS A 285 -11.38 -8.23 -11.33
N TYR A 286 -12.42 -7.42 -11.39
CA TYR A 286 -12.48 -6.12 -10.73
C TYR A 286 -13.27 -6.24 -9.43
N GLN A 287 -12.70 -5.79 -8.33
CA GLN A 287 -13.42 -5.66 -7.08
C GLN A 287 -14.28 -4.40 -7.14
N SER A 288 -15.60 -4.52 -7.03
CA SER A 288 -16.50 -3.35 -7.07
C SER A 288 -16.68 -2.69 -5.70
N TYR A 289 -16.25 -3.38 -4.62
CA TYR A 289 -16.33 -2.89 -3.25
C TYR A 289 -15.16 -3.38 -2.41
N THR A 290 -14.59 -2.51 -1.58
CA THR A 290 -13.70 -2.88 -0.46
C THR A 290 -13.91 -1.94 0.71
N GLN A 291 -13.88 -2.48 1.95
CA GLN A 291 -13.90 -1.72 3.19
C GLN A 291 -13.19 -2.51 4.28
N ALA A 292 -12.17 -1.95 4.90
CA ALA A 292 -11.44 -2.58 5.98
C ALA A 292 -12.32 -2.74 7.22
N ASP A 293 -12.39 -3.95 7.79
CA ASP A 293 -12.81 -4.11 9.17
C ASP A 293 -11.59 -3.77 10.05
N LEU A 294 -11.71 -2.74 10.86
CA LEU A 294 -10.62 -2.25 11.72
C LEU A 294 -10.71 -2.78 13.16
N ALA A 295 -11.63 -3.66 13.47
CA ALA A 295 -11.88 -4.11 14.83
C ALA A 295 -10.61 -4.65 15.51
N ARG A 296 -9.80 -5.46 14.80
CA ARG A 296 -8.54 -5.98 15.34
C ARG A 296 -7.50 -4.89 15.58
N LEU A 297 -7.34 -3.97 14.63
CA LEU A 297 -6.38 -2.88 14.74
C LEU A 297 -6.75 -1.92 15.89
N ARG A 298 -8.05 -1.63 16.05
CA ARG A 298 -8.57 -0.82 17.15
C ARG A 298 -8.46 -1.54 18.49
N ALA A 299 -8.73 -2.84 18.55
CA ALA A 299 -8.55 -3.64 19.76
C ALA A 299 -7.08 -3.73 20.19
N ALA A 300 -6.13 -3.66 19.26
CA ALA A 300 -4.70 -3.54 19.55
C ALA A 300 -4.33 -2.17 20.14
N GLY A 301 -5.24 -1.17 20.08
CA GLY A 301 -5.09 0.14 20.69
C GLY A 301 -4.60 1.24 19.74
N LEU A 302 -4.67 1.06 18.41
CA LEU A 302 -4.30 2.13 17.47
C LEU A 302 -5.14 3.39 17.74
N PRO A 303 -4.51 4.54 18.08
CA PRO A 303 -5.20 5.79 18.35
C PRO A 303 -5.55 6.54 17.06
N GLY A 304 -6.36 7.59 17.21
CA GLY A 304 -6.62 8.57 16.15
C GLY A 304 -7.52 8.07 15.03
N GLU A 305 -7.72 8.93 14.05
CA GLU A 305 -8.53 8.68 12.87
C GLU A 305 -7.68 8.77 11.61
N PHE A 306 -8.03 7.97 10.61
CA PHE A 306 -7.42 8.06 9.28
C PHE A 306 -7.96 9.26 8.50
N MET A 307 -7.18 9.82 7.60
CA MET A 307 -7.62 10.87 6.69
C MET A 307 -8.84 10.43 5.87
N THR A 308 -9.75 11.35 5.60
CA THR A 308 -10.80 11.14 4.59
C THR A 308 -10.20 11.25 3.19
N VAL A 309 -10.92 10.80 2.15
CA VAL A 309 -10.50 10.99 0.75
C VAL A 309 -10.26 12.47 0.46
N GLU A 310 -11.17 13.33 0.92
CA GLU A 310 -11.07 14.77 0.69
C GLU A 310 -9.80 15.37 1.31
N GLN A 311 -9.48 14.98 2.55
CA GLN A 311 -8.28 15.45 3.24
C GLN A 311 -6.99 14.94 2.58
N GLY A 312 -6.92 13.62 2.37
CA GLY A 312 -5.72 12.99 1.82
C GLY A 312 -5.48 13.36 0.35
N VAL A 313 -6.54 13.40 -0.47
CA VAL A 313 -6.41 13.84 -1.88
C VAL A 313 -6.01 15.31 -1.97
N ALA A 314 -6.59 16.19 -1.12
CA ALA A 314 -6.20 17.60 -1.11
C ALA A 314 -4.72 17.77 -0.74
N SER A 315 -4.22 17.00 0.23
CA SER A 315 -2.79 16.98 0.58
C SER A 315 -1.94 16.52 -0.60
N TYR A 316 -2.31 15.39 -1.20
CA TYR A 316 -1.56 14.80 -2.30
C TYR A 316 -1.53 15.67 -3.57
N VAL A 317 -2.67 16.28 -3.94
CA VAL A 317 -2.74 17.19 -5.10
C VAL A 317 -1.84 18.41 -4.89
N LYS A 318 -1.77 18.97 -3.68
CA LYS A 318 -0.85 20.08 -3.36
C LYS A 318 0.62 19.65 -3.53
N ASP A 319 0.97 18.45 -3.10
CA ASP A 319 2.32 17.90 -3.32
C ASP A 319 2.64 17.74 -4.82
N LEU A 320 1.69 17.22 -5.61
CA LEU A 320 1.84 17.12 -7.06
C LEU A 320 1.93 18.48 -7.80
N GLN A 321 1.34 19.53 -7.25
CA GLN A 321 1.44 20.89 -7.81
C GLN A 321 2.76 21.59 -7.45
N GLY A 322 3.39 21.18 -6.33
CA GLY A 322 4.65 21.75 -5.86
C GLY A 322 5.90 21.11 -6.50
N ARG A 323 5.72 19.99 -7.21
CA ARG A 323 6.76 19.29 -7.97
C ARG A 323 6.77 19.75 -9.43
#